data_9543a1025609d1d70ceebf9270ef62fa
#
_entry.id   9543a1025609d1d70ceebf9270ef62fa
#
_cell.length_a   1.000
_cell.length_b   1.000
_cell.length_c   1.000
_cell.angle_alpha   90.00
_cell.angle_beta   90.00
_cell.angle_gamma   90.00
#
_symmetry.space_group_name_H-M   'P 1'
#
loop_
_entity.id
_entity.type
_entity.pdbx_description
1 polymer ?
#
loop_
_entity_poly.entity_id
_entity_poly.type
_entity_poly.pdbx_seq_one_letter_code
_entity_poly.pdbx_strand_id
1 'polypeptide(L)'
;FRSDLVENMAFSITHDSENPNIVYLKSLLPTSYQVCWEHPQGRSQEREVTLQIPFAGEYTVKFGVQTRSGLVYGNPTTFTVDGFCADFVKDELWTLLSGGVGKSKTWYMDINSEKQCKYFIGPLYFYGTDDDWETVTLGLPGDGTDHWSWAPDWASNGSWLFGDTGAMDYGSMTFDLIDGANVTVNDLYNGTVQKGTYLIDSENHTMVMTDAGVLHDPGRDAIVTQWGNVKILSLTEDYMQLGVIRDNDPNEGPCILCYNFISKEYSDNWEPEEMPDPEPTLPDGWEDMVSEVATNKIKWTMSTDVPFDWAKLDGGLLNNFTAGNYPDWATPVNDLDKLSITLDSKEMTYEFAMPDGTIANGTYTLDEKGIYTFSDNTPSYHIGGENIMFS
;
A
#
# COMPACT_ATOMS: atom_id res chain seq x y z
N PHE A 1 18.94 13.99 -40.17
CA PHE A 1 18.29 12.72 -39.86
C PHE A 1 16.97 12.92 -39.11
N ARG A 2 16.95 13.76 -38.03
CA ARG A 2 15.70 14.07 -37.30
C ARG A 2 14.64 14.76 -38.15
N SER A 3 15.08 15.63 -39.08
CA SER A 3 14.21 16.34 -40.03
C SER A 3 13.55 15.43 -41.07
N ASP A 4 14.05 14.20 -41.22
CA ASP A 4 13.58 13.25 -42.23
C ASP A 4 12.55 12.26 -41.64
N LEU A 5 12.38 12.27 -40.30
CA LEU A 5 11.40 11.46 -39.61
C LEU A 5 10.04 12.16 -39.56
N VAL A 6 9.44 12.36 -40.74
CA VAL A 6 8.15 13.04 -40.92
C VAL A 6 7.13 12.12 -41.57
N GLU A 7 5.86 12.44 -41.35
CA GLU A 7 4.74 11.72 -41.94
C GLU A 7 4.80 11.70 -43.47
N ASN A 8 4.33 10.64 -44.07
CA ASN A 8 4.38 10.33 -45.51
C ASN A 8 5.78 10.14 -46.11
N MET A 9 6.84 10.27 -45.30
CA MET A 9 8.22 9.92 -45.70
C MET A 9 8.78 8.78 -44.88
N ALA A 10 8.76 8.89 -43.57
CA ALA A 10 9.26 7.90 -42.62
C ALA A 10 8.17 6.99 -42.05
N PHE A 11 6.96 7.50 -41.96
CA PHE A 11 5.81 6.79 -41.44
C PHE A 11 4.51 7.31 -42.02
N SER A 12 3.41 6.59 -41.80
CA SER A 12 2.06 7.03 -42.13
C SER A 12 1.12 6.84 -40.93
N ILE A 13 0.11 7.70 -40.84
CA ILE A 13 -1.03 7.62 -39.95
C ILE A 13 -2.29 7.51 -40.82
N THR A 14 -3.10 6.47 -40.62
CA THR A 14 -4.33 6.27 -41.35
C THR A 14 -5.46 5.79 -40.44
N HIS A 15 -6.68 6.19 -40.73
CA HIS A 15 -7.88 5.71 -40.04
C HIS A 15 -8.47 4.50 -40.74
N ASP A 16 -9.08 3.61 -40.00
CA ASP A 16 -9.92 2.57 -40.56
C ASP A 16 -11.15 3.17 -41.26
N SER A 17 -11.52 2.60 -42.35
CA SER A 17 -12.61 3.13 -43.18
C SER A 17 -14.03 2.87 -42.62
N GLU A 18 -14.17 1.82 -41.79
CA GLU A 18 -15.46 1.44 -41.17
C GLU A 18 -15.58 2.02 -39.75
N ASN A 19 -14.48 2.08 -39.02
CA ASN A 19 -14.40 2.64 -37.69
C ASN A 19 -13.24 3.63 -37.55
N PRO A 20 -13.46 4.94 -37.82
CA PRO A 20 -12.39 5.95 -37.78
C PRO A 20 -11.67 6.10 -36.41
N ASN A 21 -12.23 5.50 -35.36
CA ASN A 21 -11.59 5.44 -34.02
C ASN A 21 -10.47 4.41 -33.97
N ILE A 22 -10.31 3.56 -34.98
CA ILE A 22 -9.15 2.69 -35.17
C ILE A 22 -8.15 3.44 -36.03
N VAL A 23 -6.94 3.60 -35.51
CA VAL A 23 -5.86 4.35 -36.18
C VAL A 23 -4.65 3.45 -36.37
N TYR A 24 -4.16 3.38 -37.58
CA TYR A 24 -2.99 2.59 -37.96
C TYR A 24 -1.76 3.48 -38.08
N LEU A 25 -0.73 3.17 -37.32
CA LEU A 25 0.60 3.74 -37.44
C LEU A 25 1.49 2.74 -38.19
N LYS A 26 2.14 3.18 -39.25
CA LYS A 26 2.98 2.29 -40.06
C LYS A 26 4.32 2.94 -40.42
N SER A 27 5.41 2.26 -40.12
CA SER A 27 6.75 2.66 -40.55
C SER A 27 6.95 2.40 -42.05
N LEU A 28 7.38 3.42 -42.76
CA LEU A 28 7.76 3.37 -44.16
C LEU A 28 9.27 3.18 -44.37
N LEU A 29 10.06 3.19 -43.30
CA LEU A 29 11.51 3.01 -43.38
C LEU A 29 11.86 1.56 -43.71
N PRO A 30 13.05 1.34 -44.31
CA PRO A 30 13.58 -0.01 -44.52
C PRO A 30 13.65 -0.85 -43.24
N THR A 31 13.50 -2.15 -43.33
CA THR A 31 13.49 -3.09 -42.18
C THR A 31 14.81 -3.13 -41.40
N SER A 32 15.89 -2.57 -41.95
CA SER A 32 17.16 -2.40 -41.24
C SER A 32 17.12 -1.35 -40.13
N TYR A 33 16.10 -0.50 -40.10
CA TYR A 33 15.90 0.47 -39.02
C TYR A 33 15.07 -0.14 -37.91
N GLN A 34 15.57 -0.07 -36.70
CA GLN A 34 14.79 -0.37 -35.47
C GLN A 34 14.01 0.89 -35.11
N VAL A 35 12.68 0.79 -35.18
CA VAL A 35 11.75 1.90 -34.98
C VAL A 35 11.24 1.93 -33.54
N CYS A 36 10.73 3.09 -33.15
CA CYS A 36 10.05 3.29 -31.87
C CYS A 36 8.95 4.33 -32.04
N TRP A 37 7.82 4.09 -31.40
CA TRP A 37 6.69 4.99 -31.31
C TRP A 37 6.46 5.43 -29.86
N GLU A 38 6.11 6.69 -29.67
CA GLU A 38 5.34 7.16 -28.52
C GLU A 38 3.97 7.56 -29.04
N HIS A 39 2.91 7.01 -28.48
CA HIS A 39 1.54 7.19 -28.92
C HIS A 39 0.57 7.27 -27.72
N PRO A 40 -0.70 7.67 -27.89
CA PRO A 40 -1.64 7.88 -26.79
C PRO A 40 -1.84 6.68 -25.85
N GLN A 41 -1.63 5.46 -26.33
CA GLN A 41 -1.78 4.23 -25.54
C GLN A 41 -0.44 3.67 -25.01
N GLY A 42 0.68 4.37 -25.22
CA GLY A 42 1.98 3.94 -24.67
C GLY A 42 3.14 4.05 -25.67
N ARG A 43 4.03 3.08 -25.63
CA ARG A 43 5.21 2.96 -26.50
C ARG A 43 5.18 1.63 -27.23
N SER A 44 5.69 1.62 -28.46
CA SER A 44 5.84 0.41 -29.26
C SER A 44 7.12 0.45 -30.08
N GLN A 45 7.75 -0.71 -30.27
CA GLN A 45 8.86 -0.90 -31.21
C GLN A 45 8.44 -1.65 -32.47
N GLU A 46 7.15 -1.97 -32.58
CA GLU A 46 6.58 -2.62 -33.74
C GLU A 46 6.55 -1.68 -34.95
N ARG A 47 6.64 -2.25 -36.13
CA ARG A 47 6.63 -1.48 -37.37
C ARG A 47 5.23 -1.00 -37.77
N GLU A 48 4.21 -1.69 -37.30
CA GLU A 48 2.81 -1.38 -37.48
C GLU A 48 2.14 -1.43 -36.10
N VAL A 49 1.43 -0.37 -35.72
CA VAL A 49 0.70 -0.26 -34.45
C VAL A 49 -0.73 0.08 -34.77
N THR A 50 -1.66 -0.61 -34.13
CA THR A 50 -3.07 -0.31 -34.19
C THR A 50 -3.52 0.35 -32.90
N LEU A 51 -4.06 1.55 -32.98
CA LEU A 51 -4.60 2.27 -31.84
C LEU A 51 -6.14 2.18 -31.84
N GLN A 52 -6.74 1.99 -30.70
CA GLN A 52 -8.17 2.03 -30.48
C GLN A 52 -8.48 3.22 -29.58
N ILE A 53 -8.95 4.32 -30.20
CA ILE A 53 -9.16 5.59 -29.51
C ILE A 53 -10.65 5.76 -29.22
N PRO A 54 -11.08 5.66 -27.95
CA PRO A 54 -12.51 5.69 -27.62
C PRO A 54 -13.17 7.06 -27.76
N PHE A 55 -12.43 8.16 -27.58
CA PHE A 55 -13.00 9.50 -27.48
C PHE A 55 -12.58 10.40 -28.62
N ALA A 56 -13.45 11.34 -28.95
CA ALA A 56 -13.13 12.44 -29.86
C ALA A 56 -12.01 13.31 -29.26
N GLY A 57 -11.08 13.76 -30.12
CA GLY A 57 -9.98 14.60 -29.67
C GLY A 57 -8.85 14.68 -30.68
N GLU A 58 -7.85 15.51 -30.37
CA GLU A 58 -6.58 15.57 -31.06
C GLU A 58 -5.54 14.78 -30.25
N TYR A 59 -4.84 13.87 -30.90
CA TYR A 59 -3.88 12.96 -30.30
C TYR A 59 -2.51 13.11 -30.94
N THR A 60 -1.46 12.94 -30.16
CA THR A 60 -0.09 13.12 -30.62
C THR A 60 0.67 11.80 -30.66
N VAL A 61 1.44 11.60 -31.72
CA VAL A 61 2.43 10.53 -31.85
C VAL A 61 3.81 11.12 -32.11
N LYS A 62 4.85 10.39 -31.65
CA LYS A 62 6.24 10.64 -32.02
C LYS A 62 6.82 9.36 -32.62
N PHE A 63 7.36 9.49 -33.80
CA PHE A 63 8.08 8.39 -34.47
C PHE A 63 9.57 8.57 -34.29
N GLY A 64 10.26 7.52 -33.91
CA GLY A 64 11.69 7.52 -33.67
C GLY A 64 12.39 6.30 -34.23
N VAL A 65 13.72 6.35 -34.26
CA VAL A 65 14.60 5.24 -34.62
C VAL A 65 15.75 5.12 -33.64
N GLN A 66 16.17 3.87 -33.40
CA GLN A 66 17.35 3.57 -32.64
C GLN A 66 18.60 3.82 -33.50
N THR A 67 19.50 4.62 -32.98
CA THR A 67 20.81 4.89 -33.60
C THR A 67 21.95 4.37 -32.73
N ARG A 68 23.18 4.39 -33.25
CA ARG A 68 24.36 4.07 -32.41
C ARG A 68 24.55 5.03 -31.23
N SER A 69 23.99 6.23 -31.33
CA SER A 69 24.09 7.28 -30.31
C SER A 69 22.86 7.33 -29.39
N GLY A 70 21.95 6.38 -29.50
CA GLY A 70 20.69 6.32 -28.76
C GLY A 70 19.47 6.52 -29.66
N LEU A 71 18.32 6.66 -29.02
CA LEU A 71 17.02 6.85 -29.66
C LEU A 71 16.85 8.29 -30.14
N VAL A 72 16.45 8.48 -31.38
CA VAL A 72 16.22 9.79 -32.01
C VAL A 72 14.77 9.87 -32.49
N TYR A 73 13.99 10.79 -31.95
CA TYR A 73 12.62 11.07 -32.36
C TYR A 73 12.54 12.22 -33.41
N GLY A 74 11.60 12.10 -34.32
CA GLY A 74 11.10 13.21 -35.15
C GLY A 74 10.35 14.26 -34.33
N ASN A 75 9.75 15.23 -35.02
CA ASN A 75 8.82 16.14 -34.38
C ASN A 75 7.49 15.43 -34.07
N PRO A 76 6.78 15.82 -33.01
CA PRO A 76 5.44 15.32 -32.75
C PRO A 76 4.51 15.57 -33.96
N THR A 77 3.67 14.60 -34.27
CA THR A 77 2.63 14.68 -35.32
C THR A 77 1.30 14.39 -34.68
N THR A 78 0.25 15.14 -35.04
CA THR A 78 -1.10 14.95 -34.50
C THR A 78 -2.03 14.27 -35.50
N PHE A 79 -3.02 13.56 -34.97
CA PHE A 79 -4.19 13.07 -35.71
C PHE A 79 -5.46 13.34 -34.90
N THR A 80 -6.62 13.35 -35.53
CA THR A 80 -7.91 13.70 -34.91
C THR A 80 -8.85 12.51 -35.00
N VAL A 81 -9.56 12.23 -33.92
CA VAL A 81 -10.69 11.30 -33.85
C VAL A 81 -11.95 12.14 -33.61
N ASP A 82 -13.00 11.97 -34.42
CA ASP A 82 -14.17 12.86 -34.42
C ASP A 82 -15.33 12.32 -33.56
N GLY A 83 -15.30 11.07 -33.12
CA GLY A 83 -16.44 10.43 -32.46
C GLY A 83 -16.10 9.60 -31.23
N PHE A 84 -17.14 9.29 -30.45
CA PHE A 84 -17.07 8.36 -29.35
C PHE A 84 -17.34 6.93 -29.82
N CYS A 85 -16.47 5.99 -29.46
CA CYS A 85 -16.65 4.55 -29.70
C CYS A 85 -16.84 3.82 -28.39
N ALA A 86 -18.09 3.52 -28.02
CA ALA A 86 -18.43 2.86 -26.78
C ALA A 86 -17.83 1.44 -26.66
N ASP A 87 -17.52 0.80 -27.79
CA ASP A 87 -16.97 -0.54 -27.81
C ASP A 87 -15.56 -0.60 -27.19
N PHE A 88 -14.81 0.50 -27.24
CA PHE A 88 -13.46 0.59 -26.71
C PHE A 88 -13.37 0.89 -25.20
N VAL A 89 -14.51 1.11 -24.54
CA VAL A 89 -14.61 1.30 -23.09
C VAL A 89 -15.47 0.24 -22.41
N LYS A 90 -15.73 -0.89 -23.09
CA LYS A 90 -16.51 -2.01 -22.54
C LYS A 90 -15.75 -2.89 -21.60
N ASP A 91 -14.42 -2.90 -21.70
CA ASP A 91 -13.58 -3.64 -20.78
C ASP A 91 -13.82 -3.19 -19.33
N GLU A 92 -13.82 -4.15 -18.41
CA GLU A 92 -14.16 -3.88 -17.01
C GLU A 92 -13.20 -2.90 -16.33
N LEU A 93 -11.94 -2.83 -16.78
CA LEU A 93 -10.95 -1.92 -16.22
C LEU A 93 -11.40 -0.46 -16.29
N TRP A 94 -12.11 -0.07 -17.36
CA TRP A 94 -12.66 1.27 -17.47
C TRP A 94 -13.72 1.56 -16.40
N THR A 95 -14.58 0.57 -16.13
CA THR A 95 -15.63 0.68 -15.10
C THR A 95 -15.04 0.64 -13.70
N LEU A 96 -14.12 -0.27 -13.45
CA LEU A 96 -13.44 -0.39 -12.15
C LEU A 96 -12.68 0.89 -11.78
N LEU A 97 -12.00 1.50 -12.75
CA LEU A 97 -11.20 2.71 -12.53
C LEU A 97 -12.07 3.96 -12.32
N SER A 98 -13.11 4.17 -13.13
CA SER A 98 -13.87 5.43 -13.21
C SER A 98 -15.33 5.36 -12.74
N GLY A 99 -15.84 4.18 -12.45
CA GLY A 99 -17.25 3.93 -12.20
C GLY A 99 -18.09 3.74 -13.48
N GLY A 100 -17.50 3.89 -14.66
CA GLY A 100 -18.12 3.72 -15.97
C GLY A 100 -18.56 5.02 -16.65
N VAL A 101 -19.13 4.90 -17.85
CA VAL A 101 -19.52 6.04 -18.69
C VAL A 101 -20.51 6.95 -17.97
N GLY A 102 -20.24 8.25 -17.97
CA GLY A 102 -21.02 9.28 -17.29
C GLY A 102 -20.83 9.35 -15.78
N LYS A 103 -19.85 8.63 -15.25
CA LYS A 103 -19.54 8.57 -13.80
C LYS A 103 -18.12 8.98 -13.52
N SER A 104 -17.83 9.14 -12.23
CA SER A 104 -16.50 9.40 -11.68
C SER A 104 -16.25 8.54 -10.46
N LYS A 105 -14.96 8.17 -10.23
CA LYS A 105 -14.51 7.42 -9.06
C LYS A 105 -13.24 8.04 -8.53
N THR A 106 -13.16 8.17 -7.20
CA THR A 106 -12.02 8.78 -6.50
C THR A 106 -11.25 7.73 -5.74
N TRP A 107 -9.93 7.85 -5.80
CA TRP A 107 -8.96 6.97 -5.18
C TRP A 107 -8.03 7.74 -4.26
N TYR A 108 -7.72 7.19 -3.10
CA TYR A 108 -6.77 7.73 -2.14
C TYR A 108 -5.56 6.82 -2.05
N MET A 109 -4.37 7.37 -1.87
CA MET A 109 -3.22 6.56 -1.48
C MET A 109 -3.53 5.85 -0.15
N ASP A 110 -3.19 4.57 -0.05
CA ASP A 110 -3.50 3.79 1.15
C ASP A 110 -2.52 4.07 2.28
N ILE A 111 -2.53 5.29 2.75
CA ILE A 111 -1.91 5.81 3.99
C ILE A 111 -2.58 7.12 4.37
N ASN A 112 -2.83 7.32 5.64
CA ASN A 112 -3.40 8.56 6.16
C ASN A 112 -2.50 9.21 7.22
N SER A 113 -2.90 10.38 7.73
CA SER A 113 -2.19 11.13 8.77
C SER A 113 -2.10 10.40 10.12
N GLU A 114 -2.93 9.40 10.34
CA GLU A 114 -2.95 8.54 11.53
C GLU A 114 -2.00 7.33 11.40
N LYS A 115 -1.23 7.25 10.32
CA LYS A 115 -0.30 6.16 9.98
C LYS A 115 -0.99 4.83 9.66
N GLN A 116 -2.23 4.88 9.20
CA GLN A 116 -3.00 3.69 8.88
C GLN A 116 -3.00 3.42 7.39
N CYS A 117 -2.69 2.18 7.02
CA CYS A 117 -3.03 1.59 5.74
C CYS A 117 -4.27 0.72 5.96
N LYS A 118 -5.32 0.95 5.16
CA LYS A 118 -6.64 0.35 5.39
C LYS A 118 -6.83 -0.99 4.67
N TYR A 119 -6.06 -1.22 3.61
CA TYR A 119 -6.13 -2.44 2.80
C TYR A 119 -4.77 -3.12 2.67
N PHE A 120 -3.75 -2.38 2.26
CA PHE A 120 -2.39 -2.91 2.09
C PHE A 120 -1.59 -2.79 3.38
N ILE A 121 -0.47 -3.50 3.47
CA ILE A 121 0.45 -3.34 4.62
C ILE A 121 1.33 -2.09 4.49
N GLY A 122 1.39 -1.49 3.30
CA GLY A 122 2.11 -0.25 3.02
C GLY A 122 1.64 0.43 1.75
N PRO A 123 1.86 1.75 1.59
CA PRO A 123 1.37 2.53 0.45
C PRO A 123 2.20 2.35 -0.83
N LEU A 124 3.38 1.74 -0.73
CA LEU A 124 4.32 1.58 -1.83
C LEU A 124 4.99 0.20 -1.76
N TYR A 125 4.92 -0.53 -2.87
CA TYR A 125 5.60 -1.79 -3.10
C TYR A 125 6.62 -1.66 -4.22
N PHE A 126 7.50 -2.63 -4.33
CA PHE A 126 8.56 -2.67 -5.34
C PHE A 126 8.51 -4.00 -6.09
N TYR A 127 8.65 -3.91 -7.41
CA TYR A 127 8.66 -5.07 -8.30
C TYR A 127 9.80 -4.98 -9.30
N GLY A 128 10.21 -6.12 -9.84
CA GLY A 128 11.11 -6.18 -10.98
C GLY A 128 10.49 -5.53 -12.22
N THR A 129 11.32 -5.10 -13.17
CA THR A 129 10.86 -4.38 -14.37
C THR A 129 10.01 -5.23 -15.30
N ASP A 130 10.16 -6.56 -15.22
CA ASP A 130 9.43 -7.55 -16.03
C ASP A 130 8.10 -7.98 -15.38
N ASP A 131 7.84 -7.57 -14.13
CA ASP A 131 6.57 -7.84 -13.47
C ASP A 131 5.43 -7.02 -14.11
N ASP A 132 4.23 -7.62 -14.14
CA ASP A 132 3.05 -7.11 -14.81
C ASP A 132 1.76 -7.57 -14.09
N TRP A 133 0.60 -7.34 -14.72
CA TRP A 133 -0.70 -7.77 -14.22
C TRP A 133 -0.75 -9.29 -13.94
N GLU A 134 -0.25 -10.10 -14.85
CA GLU A 134 -0.30 -11.55 -14.76
C GLU A 134 0.55 -12.06 -13.61
N THR A 135 1.74 -11.50 -13.42
CA THR A 135 2.64 -11.86 -12.31
C THR A 135 2.07 -11.44 -10.96
N VAL A 136 1.49 -10.25 -10.86
CA VAL A 136 0.99 -9.69 -9.59
C VAL A 136 -0.41 -10.20 -9.25
N THR A 137 -1.34 -10.16 -10.19
CA THR A 137 -2.75 -10.51 -9.94
C THR A 137 -3.02 -11.99 -10.01
N LEU A 138 -2.41 -12.70 -10.97
CA LEU A 138 -2.63 -14.12 -11.20
C LEU A 138 -1.54 -14.99 -10.57
N GLY A 139 -0.44 -14.38 -10.09
CA GLY A 139 0.71 -15.10 -9.54
C GLY A 139 1.41 -15.98 -10.59
N LEU A 140 1.36 -15.57 -11.85
CA LEU A 140 2.03 -16.28 -12.94
C LEU A 140 3.50 -15.83 -13.01
N PRO A 141 4.42 -16.75 -13.34
CA PRO A 141 5.77 -16.34 -13.66
C PRO A 141 5.73 -15.51 -14.95
N GLY A 142 6.35 -14.34 -14.92
CA GLY A 142 6.56 -13.57 -16.15
C GLY A 142 7.51 -14.28 -17.11
N ASP A 143 7.56 -13.82 -18.33
CA ASP A 143 8.43 -14.34 -19.39
C ASP A 143 9.76 -13.58 -19.52
N GLY A 144 9.99 -12.56 -18.72
CA GLY A 144 11.24 -11.81 -18.60
C GLY A 144 12.21 -12.40 -17.57
N THR A 145 13.28 -11.67 -17.25
CA THR A 145 14.34 -12.10 -16.33
C THR A 145 14.40 -11.34 -15.01
N ASP A 146 13.78 -10.17 -14.94
CA ASP A 146 13.77 -9.30 -13.76
C ASP A 146 12.40 -9.37 -13.06
N HIS A 147 12.17 -10.52 -12.39
CA HIS A 147 10.98 -10.78 -11.60
C HIS A 147 11.33 -10.88 -10.13
N TRP A 148 10.86 -9.97 -9.32
CA TRP A 148 10.98 -9.99 -7.87
C TRP A 148 9.97 -9.02 -7.27
N SER A 149 9.60 -9.24 -6.03
CA SER A 149 8.68 -8.36 -5.31
C SER A 149 9.18 -8.08 -3.89
N TRP A 150 8.91 -6.88 -3.43
CA TRP A 150 9.07 -6.49 -2.05
C TRP A 150 7.91 -5.59 -1.62
N ALA A 151 7.17 -6.04 -0.62
CA ALA A 151 6.03 -5.34 -0.05
C ALA A 151 6.37 -4.92 1.39
N PRO A 152 7.06 -3.78 1.60
CA PRO A 152 7.37 -3.29 2.93
C PRO A 152 6.11 -2.86 3.67
N ASP A 153 5.97 -3.29 4.93
CA ASP A 153 4.93 -2.80 5.80
C ASP A 153 5.24 -1.40 6.31
N TRP A 154 4.21 -0.59 6.49
CA TRP A 154 4.37 0.78 6.96
C TRP A 154 4.89 0.84 8.40
N ALA A 155 4.45 -0.07 9.28
CA ALA A 155 4.79 -0.02 10.69
C ALA A 155 6.30 -0.13 10.94
N SER A 156 6.98 -1.00 10.15
CA SER A 156 8.44 -1.21 10.27
C SER A 156 9.27 -0.34 9.32
N ASN A 157 8.69 0.14 8.21
CA ASN A 157 9.44 0.77 7.13
C ASN A 157 9.02 2.21 6.81
N GLY A 158 8.05 2.79 7.53
CA GLY A 158 7.46 4.09 7.19
C GLY A 158 8.48 5.23 7.09
N SER A 159 9.46 5.29 8.01
CA SER A 159 10.50 6.33 7.99
C SER A 159 11.45 6.20 6.80
N TRP A 160 11.67 4.99 6.31
CA TRP A 160 12.47 4.78 5.11
C TRP A 160 11.65 5.02 3.83
N LEU A 161 10.40 4.55 3.81
CA LEU A 161 9.56 4.62 2.62
C LEU A 161 9.32 6.05 2.16
N PHE A 162 8.92 6.93 3.07
CA PHE A 162 8.55 8.31 2.75
C PHE A 162 9.39 9.37 3.48
N GLY A 163 10.44 8.95 4.17
CA GLY A 163 11.41 9.83 4.80
C GLY A 163 10.77 10.87 5.72
N ASP A 164 11.23 12.12 5.61
CA ASP A 164 10.75 13.24 6.43
C ASP A 164 9.30 13.64 6.16
N THR A 165 8.74 13.24 5.00
CA THR A 165 7.33 13.52 4.67
C THR A 165 6.39 12.69 5.55
N GLY A 166 6.76 11.43 5.79
CA GLY A 166 6.04 10.55 6.70
C GLY A 166 4.61 10.22 6.26
N ALA A 167 3.77 9.85 7.22
CA ALA A 167 2.36 9.57 7.01
C ALA A 167 1.55 10.85 6.95
N MET A 168 0.74 11.01 5.90
CA MET A 168 -0.20 12.11 5.72
C MET A 168 -1.28 11.72 4.72
N ASP A 169 -2.29 12.57 4.59
CA ASP A 169 -3.20 12.52 3.46
C ASP A 169 -2.51 13.13 2.24
N TYR A 170 -2.02 12.28 1.35
CA TYR A 170 -1.33 12.73 0.14
C TYR A 170 -2.27 13.36 -0.88
N GLY A 171 -3.57 13.09 -0.78
CA GLY A 171 -4.59 13.62 -1.67
C GLY A 171 -5.35 12.54 -2.41
N SER A 172 -5.78 12.85 -3.64
CA SER A 172 -6.66 11.95 -4.39
C SER A 172 -6.37 11.96 -5.88
N MET A 173 -6.73 10.86 -6.53
CA MET A 173 -6.90 10.77 -7.98
C MET A 173 -8.36 10.50 -8.28
N THR A 174 -8.99 11.32 -9.13
CA THR A 174 -10.36 11.11 -9.60
C THR A 174 -10.32 10.86 -11.09
N PHE A 175 -10.81 9.70 -11.50
CA PHE A 175 -10.98 9.32 -12.89
C PHE A 175 -12.45 9.41 -13.24
N ASP A 176 -12.78 9.99 -14.41
CA ASP A 176 -14.14 10.06 -14.90
C ASP A 176 -14.23 9.71 -16.39
N LEU A 177 -15.43 9.35 -16.82
CA LEU A 177 -15.81 9.16 -18.23
C LEU A 177 -16.98 10.10 -18.59
N ILE A 178 -16.82 11.41 -18.26
CA ILE A 178 -17.79 12.46 -18.53
C ILE A 178 -17.23 13.34 -19.65
N ASP A 179 -17.82 13.22 -20.83
CA ASP A 179 -17.37 13.93 -22.05
C ASP A 179 -15.90 13.65 -22.45
N GLY A 180 -15.36 12.53 -22.01
CA GLY A 180 -13.97 12.10 -22.22
C GLY A 180 -13.48 11.22 -21.10
N ALA A 181 -12.26 10.73 -21.22
CA ALA A 181 -11.56 10.04 -20.14
C ALA A 181 -10.66 11.05 -19.43
N ASN A 182 -11.14 11.60 -18.31
CA ASN A 182 -10.46 12.67 -17.60
C ASN A 182 -9.91 12.16 -16.27
N VAL A 183 -8.77 12.72 -15.87
CA VAL A 183 -8.16 12.50 -14.56
C VAL A 183 -7.88 13.82 -13.87
N THR A 184 -8.23 13.89 -12.60
CA THR A 184 -7.86 15.00 -11.72
C THR A 184 -7.02 14.44 -10.59
N VAL A 185 -5.79 14.92 -10.43
CA VAL A 185 -4.90 14.57 -9.32
C VAL A 185 -4.79 15.77 -8.39
N ASN A 186 -5.31 15.61 -7.19
CA ASN A 186 -5.22 16.60 -6.12
C ASN A 186 -4.08 16.20 -5.18
N ASP A 187 -2.95 16.86 -5.31
CA ASP A 187 -1.76 16.64 -4.50
C ASP A 187 -1.78 17.60 -3.30
N LEU A 188 -2.09 17.08 -2.13
CA LEU A 188 -2.18 17.86 -0.91
C LEU A 188 -0.82 18.25 -0.34
N TYR A 189 0.24 17.47 -0.62
CA TYR A 189 1.58 17.82 -0.17
C TYR A 189 2.08 19.10 -0.86
N ASN A 190 2.00 19.15 -2.19
CA ASN A 190 2.43 20.30 -2.97
C ASN A 190 1.36 21.39 -3.08
N GLY A 191 0.13 21.14 -2.65
CA GLY A 191 -1.00 22.06 -2.79
C GLY A 191 -1.36 22.32 -4.26
N THR A 192 -1.17 21.32 -5.13
CA THR A 192 -1.39 21.43 -6.58
C THR A 192 -2.53 20.54 -7.05
N VAL A 193 -3.15 20.94 -8.15
CA VAL A 193 -4.17 20.15 -8.85
C VAL A 193 -3.75 20.01 -10.30
N GLN A 194 -3.52 18.78 -10.73
CA GLN A 194 -3.28 18.44 -12.13
C GLN A 194 -4.62 17.99 -12.74
N LYS A 195 -4.89 18.42 -13.96
CA LYS A 195 -6.04 17.99 -14.75
C LYS A 195 -5.56 17.52 -16.10
N GLY A 196 -5.87 16.29 -16.43
CA GLY A 196 -5.43 15.66 -17.65
C GLY A 196 -6.44 14.66 -18.18
N THR A 197 -5.98 13.88 -19.13
CA THR A 197 -6.74 12.77 -19.72
C THR A 197 -6.00 11.46 -19.53
N TYR A 198 -6.70 10.34 -19.68
CA TYR A 198 -6.07 9.02 -19.63
C TYR A 198 -6.62 8.10 -20.72
N LEU A 199 -5.82 7.14 -21.13
CA LEU A 199 -6.22 6.04 -22.00
C LEU A 199 -5.69 4.73 -21.46
N ILE A 200 -6.55 3.71 -21.40
CA ILE A 200 -6.21 2.37 -20.98
C ILE A 200 -5.97 1.50 -22.21
N ASP A 201 -4.90 0.73 -22.19
CA ASP A 201 -4.72 -0.45 -23.03
C ASP A 201 -5.10 -1.67 -22.16
N SER A 202 -6.32 -2.16 -22.36
CA SER A 202 -6.85 -3.26 -21.54
C SER A 202 -6.18 -4.60 -21.84
N GLU A 203 -5.61 -4.78 -23.04
CA GLU A 203 -4.92 -6.01 -23.41
C GLU A 203 -3.56 -6.11 -22.71
N ASN A 204 -2.85 -4.99 -22.62
CA ASN A 204 -1.52 -4.93 -22.01
C ASN A 204 -1.54 -4.44 -20.55
N HIS A 205 -2.73 -4.17 -19.98
CA HIS A 205 -2.89 -3.64 -18.63
C HIS A 205 -2.02 -2.41 -18.37
N THR A 206 -2.01 -1.47 -19.31
CA THR A 206 -1.27 -0.22 -19.19
C THR A 206 -2.20 0.98 -19.31
N MET A 207 -1.77 2.11 -18.77
CA MET A 207 -2.48 3.38 -18.86
C MET A 207 -1.50 4.51 -19.16
N VAL A 208 -1.88 5.41 -20.06
CA VAL A 208 -1.16 6.66 -20.29
C VAL A 208 -2.00 7.81 -19.79
N MET A 209 -1.42 8.60 -18.90
CA MET A 209 -2.00 9.87 -18.42
C MET A 209 -1.26 11.03 -19.12
N THR A 210 -2.02 11.98 -19.65
CA THR A 210 -1.50 13.20 -20.29
C THR A 210 -1.86 14.39 -19.43
N ASP A 211 -0.90 15.29 -19.18
CA ASP A 211 -1.02 16.48 -18.32
C ASP A 211 -1.31 16.16 -16.84
N ALA A 212 -1.19 14.89 -16.45
CA ALA A 212 -1.26 14.41 -15.09
C ALA A 212 -0.32 13.21 -14.89
N GLY A 213 -0.03 12.87 -13.65
CA GLY A 213 0.78 11.71 -13.26
C GLY A 213 0.21 11.01 -12.03
N VAL A 214 0.74 9.83 -11.72
CA VAL A 214 0.37 9.09 -10.51
C VAL A 214 0.67 9.92 -9.28
N LEU A 215 -0.29 10.01 -8.36
CA LEU A 215 -0.08 10.62 -7.04
C LEU A 215 0.98 9.83 -6.27
N HIS A 216 1.98 10.52 -5.75
CA HIS A 216 3.14 9.89 -5.11
C HIS A 216 3.75 10.78 -4.01
N ASP A 217 4.68 10.25 -3.26
CA ASP A 217 5.46 11.00 -2.30
C ASP A 217 6.56 11.85 -2.97
N PRO A 218 6.87 13.05 -2.47
CA PRO A 218 7.81 13.96 -3.12
C PRO A 218 9.26 13.46 -3.11
N GLY A 219 9.59 12.50 -2.23
CA GLY A 219 10.94 11.93 -2.18
C GLY A 219 11.36 11.20 -3.45
N ARG A 220 10.42 10.91 -4.35
CA ARG A 220 10.64 10.16 -5.59
C ARG A 220 10.45 10.96 -6.87
N ASP A 221 10.13 12.26 -6.77
CA ASP A 221 9.94 13.14 -7.94
C ASP A 221 11.07 13.05 -8.96
N ALA A 222 12.31 13.03 -8.48
CA ALA A 222 13.50 13.09 -9.34
C ALA A 222 13.92 11.74 -9.94
N ILE A 223 13.43 10.62 -9.43
CA ILE A 223 13.89 9.28 -9.83
C ILE A 223 12.99 8.58 -10.83
N VAL A 224 11.86 9.20 -11.18
CA VAL A 224 10.93 8.75 -12.23
C VAL A 224 10.79 9.87 -13.26
N THR A 225 11.06 9.57 -14.54
CA THR A 225 10.96 10.59 -15.60
C THR A 225 9.57 10.66 -16.24
N GLN A 226 8.72 9.64 -16.06
CA GLN A 226 7.44 9.49 -16.75
C GLN A 226 6.32 9.02 -15.79
N TRP A 227 5.84 9.91 -14.94
CA TRP A 227 4.76 9.63 -13.99
C TRP A 227 3.40 9.34 -14.63
N GLY A 228 3.23 9.67 -15.91
CA GLY A 228 2.02 9.38 -16.69
C GLY A 228 2.05 8.03 -17.42
N ASN A 229 3.19 7.31 -17.48
CA ASN A 229 3.29 5.98 -18.10
C ASN A 229 3.15 4.91 -17.03
N VAL A 230 2.00 4.25 -16.99
CA VAL A 230 1.56 3.44 -15.86
C VAL A 230 1.34 1.99 -16.27
N LYS A 231 1.87 1.04 -15.50
CA LYS A 231 1.42 -0.35 -15.50
C LYS A 231 0.29 -0.49 -14.48
N ILE A 232 -0.83 -1.07 -14.89
CA ILE A 232 -1.90 -1.46 -13.98
C ILE A 232 -1.57 -2.86 -13.49
N LEU A 233 -1.06 -2.98 -12.26
CA LEU A 233 -0.64 -4.25 -11.69
C LEU A 233 -1.79 -4.98 -10.99
N SER A 234 -2.78 -4.23 -10.51
CA SER A 234 -4.05 -4.76 -10.00
C SER A 234 -5.09 -3.66 -9.99
N LEU A 235 -6.34 -4.00 -10.25
CA LEU A 235 -7.47 -3.08 -10.18
C LEU A 235 -8.75 -3.85 -9.86
N THR A 236 -9.41 -3.46 -8.78
CA THR A 236 -10.69 -4.00 -8.33
C THR A 236 -11.66 -2.88 -8.02
N GLU A 237 -12.82 -3.19 -7.47
CA GLU A 237 -13.75 -2.18 -6.99
C GLU A 237 -13.17 -1.35 -5.84
N ASP A 238 -12.42 -1.99 -4.94
CA ASP A 238 -11.98 -1.38 -3.69
C ASP A 238 -10.53 -0.88 -3.70
N TYR A 239 -9.66 -1.49 -4.48
CA TYR A 239 -8.24 -1.14 -4.50
C TYR A 239 -7.63 -1.18 -5.91
N MET A 240 -6.54 -0.44 -6.08
CA MET A 240 -5.69 -0.50 -7.26
C MET A 240 -4.21 -0.37 -6.93
N GLN A 241 -3.40 -0.99 -7.78
CA GLN A 241 -1.94 -0.93 -7.74
C GLN A 241 -1.43 -0.36 -9.07
N LEU A 242 -0.83 0.82 -9.02
CA LEU A 242 -0.30 1.51 -10.18
C LEU A 242 1.21 1.56 -10.13
N GLY A 243 1.85 0.97 -11.13
CA GLY A 243 3.31 0.90 -11.26
C GLY A 243 3.87 1.94 -12.22
N VAL A 244 4.93 2.62 -11.81
CA VAL A 244 5.76 3.49 -12.67
C VAL A 244 7.22 3.02 -12.59
N ILE A 245 7.98 3.22 -13.67
CA ILE A 245 9.38 2.79 -13.71
C ILE A 245 10.27 3.85 -13.06
N ARG A 246 11.04 3.45 -12.03
CA ARG A 246 12.18 4.20 -11.53
C ARG A 246 13.32 4.09 -12.55
N ASP A 247 13.48 5.11 -13.38
CA ASP A 247 14.40 5.09 -14.52
C ASP A 247 15.53 6.13 -14.41
N ASN A 248 15.56 6.93 -13.35
CA ASN A 248 16.50 8.03 -13.16
C ASN A 248 17.14 8.09 -11.77
N ASP A 249 17.26 6.95 -11.08
CA ASP A 249 17.96 6.91 -9.80
C ASP A 249 19.48 6.79 -10.03
N PRO A 250 20.31 7.69 -9.48
CA PRO A 250 21.75 7.64 -9.66
C PRO A 250 22.45 6.51 -8.88
N ASN A 251 21.79 5.93 -7.90
CA ASN A 251 22.37 4.96 -6.97
C ASN A 251 21.82 3.55 -7.14
N GLU A 252 20.60 3.43 -7.64
CA GLU A 252 19.91 2.15 -7.75
C GLU A 252 19.42 1.91 -9.19
N GLY A 253 19.37 0.65 -9.57
CA GLY A 253 18.87 0.25 -10.89
C GLY A 253 17.37 0.49 -11.07
N PRO A 254 16.85 0.32 -12.30
CA PRO A 254 15.43 0.46 -12.56
C PRO A 254 14.63 -0.61 -11.81
N CYS A 255 13.44 -0.22 -11.36
CA CYS A 255 12.43 -1.12 -10.81
C CYS A 255 11.05 -0.48 -10.99
N ILE A 256 10.00 -1.24 -10.74
CA ILE A 256 8.64 -0.70 -10.67
C ILE A 256 8.40 -0.18 -9.25
N LEU A 257 8.06 1.10 -9.14
CA LEU A 257 7.46 1.70 -7.96
C LEU A 257 5.95 1.52 -8.07
N CYS A 258 5.38 0.67 -7.22
CA CYS A 258 3.96 0.35 -7.23
C CYS A 258 3.25 1.07 -6.09
N TYR A 259 2.53 2.14 -6.41
CA TYR A 259 1.71 2.87 -5.45
C TYR A 259 0.36 2.19 -5.26
N ASN A 260 -0.02 2.03 -4.00
CA ASN A 260 -1.21 1.34 -3.56
C ASN A 260 -2.32 2.35 -3.23
N PHE A 261 -3.48 2.18 -3.82
CA PHE A 261 -4.62 3.06 -3.66
C PHE A 261 -5.85 2.27 -3.25
N ILE A 262 -6.73 2.92 -2.49
CA ILE A 262 -8.05 2.43 -2.13
C ILE A 262 -9.13 3.38 -2.66
N SER A 263 -10.29 2.82 -3.01
CA SER A 263 -11.42 3.65 -3.43
C SER A 263 -11.93 4.50 -2.27
N LYS A 264 -12.46 5.69 -2.61
CA LYS A 264 -13.12 6.55 -1.61
C LYS A 264 -14.23 5.80 -0.88
N GLU A 265 -15.01 4.99 -1.60
CA GLU A 265 -16.11 4.22 -1.03
C GLU A 265 -15.60 3.20 0.00
N TYR A 266 -14.55 2.45 -0.34
CA TYR A 266 -13.89 1.55 0.61
C TYR A 266 -13.36 2.31 1.82
N SER A 267 -12.65 3.41 1.58
CA SER A 267 -12.05 4.22 2.65
C SER A 267 -13.08 4.82 3.62
N ASP A 268 -14.24 5.27 3.09
CA ASP A 268 -15.31 5.87 3.90
C ASP A 268 -16.08 4.84 4.74
N ASN A 269 -16.17 3.60 4.26
CA ASN A 269 -16.88 2.50 4.94
C ASN A 269 -15.94 1.59 5.74
N TRP A 270 -14.64 1.87 5.74
CA TRP A 270 -13.67 1.05 6.44
C TRP A 270 -13.81 1.18 7.95
N GLU A 271 -13.88 0.06 8.61
CA GLU A 271 -13.80 -0.05 10.07
C GLU A 271 -12.58 -0.90 10.43
N PRO A 272 -11.83 -0.55 11.48
CA PRO A 272 -10.74 -1.41 11.97
C PRO A 272 -11.29 -2.79 12.25
N GLU A 273 -10.59 -3.85 11.85
CA GLU A 273 -10.92 -5.18 12.37
C GLU A 273 -10.85 -5.11 13.90
N GLU A 274 -11.99 -5.30 14.55
CA GLU A 274 -11.99 -5.62 15.98
C GLU A 274 -11.22 -6.94 16.10
N MET A 275 -9.95 -6.86 16.51
CA MET A 275 -9.28 -8.08 16.96
C MET A 275 -10.10 -8.57 18.16
N PRO A 276 -10.64 -9.80 18.08
CA PRO A 276 -11.31 -10.36 19.24
C PRO A 276 -10.33 -10.27 20.41
N ASP A 277 -10.86 -9.87 21.58
CA ASP A 277 -10.05 -9.89 22.80
C ASP A 277 -9.32 -11.23 22.88
N PRO A 278 -8.00 -11.18 23.12
CA PRO A 278 -7.21 -12.39 23.16
C PRO A 278 -7.79 -13.36 24.20
N GLU A 279 -8.16 -14.54 23.76
CA GLU A 279 -8.63 -15.60 24.62
C GLU A 279 -7.44 -16.46 25.06
N PRO A 280 -7.01 -16.39 26.33
CA PRO A 280 -5.98 -17.27 26.84
C PRO A 280 -6.48 -18.73 26.89
N THR A 281 -5.64 -19.66 26.50
CA THR A 281 -5.93 -21.08 26.72
C THR A 281 -5.68 -21.40 28.19
N LEU A 282 -6.75 -21.56 28.95
CA LEU A 282 -6.65 -21.88 30.38
C LEU A 282 -6.48 -23.40 30.56
N PRO A 283 -5.67 -23.85 31.54
CA PRO A 283 -5.55 -25.26 31.88
C PRO A 283 -6.83 -25.76 32.55
N ASP A 284 -7.13 -27.04 32.41
CA ASP A 284 -8.26 -27.68 33.07
C ASP A 284 -8.15 -27.48 34.59
N GLY A 285 -9.24 -27.02 35.23
CA GLY A 285 -9.30 -26.78 36.68
C GLY A 285 -8.58 -25.50 37.13
N TRP A 286 -8.36 -24.57 36.25
CA TRP A 286 -7.72 -23.28 36.56
C TRP A 286 -8.45 -22.49 37.64
N GLU A 287 -9.77 -22.64 37.75
CA GLU A 287 -10.59 -21.98 38.78
C GLU A 287 -10.14 -22.37 40.21
N ASP A 288 -9.69 -23.60 40.38
CA ASP A 288 -9.13 -24.07 41.67
C ASP A 288 -7.75 -23.49 41.98
N MET A 289 -7.05 -22.98 40.95
CA MET A 289 -5.71 -22.39 41.12
C MET A 289 -5.78 -20.90 41.54
N VAL A 290 -6.88 -20.23 41.33
CA VAL A 290 -7.04 -18.77 41.60
C VAL A 290 -7.74 -18.49 42.92
N SER A 291 -8.10 -19.52 43.66
CA SER A 291 -8.78 -19.41 44.96
C SER A 291 -8.37 -20.53 45.91
N GLU A 292 -8.00 -20.20 47.15
CA GLU A 292 -7.79 -21.17 48.20
C GLU A 292 -9.12 -21.49 48.89
N VAL A 293 -9.57 -22.76 48.75
CA VAL A 293 -10.88 -23.20 49.23
C VAL A 293 -11.12 -22.93 50.73
N ALA A 294 -10.09 -22.98 51.53
CA ALA A 294 -10.19 -22.83 53.02
C ALA A 294 -10.41 -21.36 53.41
N THR A 295 -9.82 -20.39 52.71
CA THR A 295 -9.77 -19.00 53.11
C THR A 295 -10.50 -18.09 52.14
N ASN A 296 -10.81 -18.56 50.94
CA ASN A 296 -11.25 -17.79 49.76
C ASN A 296 -10.24 -16.71 49.34
N LYS A 297 -9.02 -16.76 49.83
CA LYS A 297 -7.97 -15.79 49.54
C LYS A 297 -6.76 -16.47 48.97
N ILE A 298 -6.17 -15.86 47.96
CA ILE A 298 -4.86 -16.24 47.44
C ILE A 298 -3.93 -15.05 47.44
N LYS A 299 -2.70 -15.23 47.85
CA LYS A 299 -1.67 -14.20 47.81
C LYS A 299 -0.58 -14.60 46.80
N TRP A 300 -0.43 -13.77 45.81
CA TRP A 300 0.65 -13.88 44.84
C TRP A 300 1.76 -12.90 45.15
N THR A 301 3.00 -13.38 45.09
CA THR A 301 4.20 -12.56 45.30
C THR A 301 5.02 -12.57 44.01
N MET A 302 5.75 -11.50 43.78
CA MET A 302 6.65 -11.42 42.63
C MET A 302 7.77 -12.44 42.76
N SER A 303 8.12 -13.09 41.65
CA SER A 303 9.33 -13.93 41.59
C SER A 303 10.58 -13.04 41.72
N THR A 304 11.52 -13.46 42.53
CA THR A 304 12.81 -12.76 42.71
C THR A 304 13.84 -13.09 41.63
N ASP A 305 13.69 -14.24 40.97
CA ASP A 305 14.64 -14.73 39.98
C ASP A 305 14.25 -14.30 38.54
N VAL A 306 12.97 -14.39 38.23
CA VAL A 306 12.40 -14.00 36.92
C VAL A 306 11.09 -13.25 37.18
N PRO A 307 11.16 -11.94 37.47
CA PRO A 307 9.99 -11.19 37.91
C PRO A 307 8.96 -10.96 36.79
N PHE A 308 9.34 -10.94 35.52
CA PHE A 308 8.41 -10.87 34.40
C PHE A 308 8.98 -11.50 33.11
N ASP A 309 8.11 -11.84 32.21
CA ASP A 309 8.38 -12.15 30.80
C ASP A 309 7.20 -11.68 29.98
N TRP A 310 7.39 -11.52 28.67
CA TRP A 310 6.27 -11.31 27.74
C TRP A 310 5.67 -12.66 27.37
N ALA A 311 4.36 -12.74 27.42
CA ALA A 311 3.63 -13.94 27.04
C ALA A 311 2.82 -13.71 25.76
N LYS A 312 2.69 -14.77 24.98
CA LYS A 312 1.65 -14.86 23.94
C LYS A 312 0.30 -15.08 24.60
N LEU A 313 -0.77 -14.89 23.84
CA LEU A 313 -2.14 -15.07 24.31
C LEU A 313 -2.46 -16.53 24.69
N ASP A 314 -1.74 -17.50 24.13
CA ASP A 314 -1.81 -18.92 24.51
C ASP A 314 -1.02 -19.26 25.79
N GLY A 315 -0.45 -18.24 26.45
CA GLY A 315 0.36 -18.39 27.66
C GLY A 315 1.83 -18.77 27.39
N GLY A 316 2.23 -18.97 26.14
CA GLY A 316 3.60 -19.27 25.79
C GLY A 316 4.53 -18.06 26.02
N LEU A 317 5.60 -18.21 26.80
CA LEU A 317 6.55 -17.13 27.06
C LEU A 317 7.37 -16.81 25.82
N LEU A 318 7.59 -15.52 25.54
CA LEU A 318 8.32 -15.05 24.36
C LEU A 318 9.84 -15.17 24.55
N ASN A 319 10.34 -14.87 25.73
CA ASN A 319 11.78 -14.87 25.99
C ASN A 319 12.25 -16.12 26.77
N ASN A 320 11.38 -16.76 27.53
CA ASN A 320 11.69 -17.89 28.41
C ASN A 320 12.88 -17.55 29.33
N PHE A 321 12.81 -16.39 30.00
CA PHE A 321 13.85 -15.96 30.92
C PHE A 321 14.04 -16.95 32.07
N THR A 322 15.27 -17.06 32.48
CA THR A 322 15.70 -17.81 33.68
C THR A 322 16.62 -16.93 34.52
N ALA A 323 16.86 -17.27 35.77
CA ALA A 323 17.80 -16.52 36.61
C ALA A 323 19.19 -16.34 35.97
N GLY A 324 19.59 -17.25 35.09
CA GLY A 324 20.89 -17.20 34.42
C GLY A 324 20.98 -16.36 33.16
N ASN A 325 19.83 -15.98 32.54
CA ASN A 325 19.76 -15.17 31.31
C ASN A 325 18.83 -13.96 31.44
N TYR A 326 18.42 -13.63 32.66
CA TYR A 326 17.57 -12.48 32.91
C TYR A 326 18.32 -11.19 32.58
N PRO A 327 17.78 -10.29 31.78
CA PRO A 327 18.53 -9.14 31.29
C PRO A 327 18.78 -8.08 32.36
N ASP A 328 19.98 -7.50 32.35
CA ASP A 328 20.40 -6.48 33.34
C ASP A 328 19.50 -5.24 33.38
N TRP A 329 18.96 -4.84 32.25
CA TRP A 329 18.04 -3.69 32.13
C TRP A 329 16.71 -3.95 32.83
N ALA A 330 16.31 -5.21 32.97
CA ALA A 330 15.06 -5.62 33.61
C ALA A 330 15.33 -6.09 35.07
N THR A 331 16.53 -5.89 35.58
CA THR A 331 16.91 -6.29 36.96
C THR A 331 15.97 -5.56 37.93
N PRO A 332 15.28 -6.32 38.78
CA PRO A 332 14.33 -5.75 39.73
C PRO A 332 15.01 -4.82 40.71
N VAL A 333 14.29 -3.78 41.11
CA VAL A 333 14.65 -2.99 42.31
C VAL A 333 14.60 -3.84 43.54
N ASN A 334 15.36 -3.47 44.56
CA ASN A 334 15.39 -4.14 45.85
C ASN A 334 13.96 -4.26 46.44
N ASP A 335 13.73 -5.34 47.18
CA ASP A 335 12.49 -5.60 47.92
C ASP A 335 11.29 -6.08 47.06
N LEU A 336 11.52 -6.64 45.89
CA LEU A 336 10.44 -7.24 45.07
C LEU A 336 9.66 -8.35 45.78
N ASP A 337 10.28 -9.03 46.74
CA ASP A 337 9.62 -10.00 47.60
C ASP A 337 8.52 -9.41 48.47
N LYS A 338 8.52 -8.09 48.63
CA LYS A 338 7.45 -7.32 49.31
C LYS A 338 6.30 -6.92 48.38
N LEU A 339 6.47 -7.02 47.07
CA LEU A 339 5.41 -6.78 46.09
C LEU A 339 4.48 -7.98 46.07
N SER A 340 3.21 -7.74 46.36
CA SER A 340 2.21 -8.81 46.37
C SER A 340 0.80 -8.32 46.04
N ILE A 341 0.01 -9.21 45.48
CA ILE A 341 -1.43 -9.04 45.35
C ILE A 341 -2.15 -10.15 46.11
N THR A 342 -3.12 -9.78 46.95
CA THR A 342 -4.02 -10.71 47.61
C THR A 342 -5.41 -10.56 46.99
N LEU A 343 -5.95 -11.64 46.49
CA LEU A 343 -7.27 -11.72 45.91
C LEU A 343 -8.21 -12.44 46.86
N ASP A 344 -9.39 -11.90 47.15
CA ASP A 344 -10.47 -12.53 47.90
C ASP A 344 -11.59 -12.90 46.92
N SER A 345 -11.69 -14.18 46.60
CA SER A 345 -12.65 -14.68 45.63
C SER A 345 -14.10 -14.71 46.12
N LYS A 346 -14.34 -14.57 47.41
CA LYS A 346 -15.67 -14.50 47.97
C LYS A 346 -16.23 -13.06 47.96
N GLU A 347 -15.39 -12.12 48.39
CA GLU A 347 -15.76 -10.72 48.46
C GLU A 347 -15.46 -9.97 47.16
N MET A 348 -14.77 -10.60 46.21
CA MET A 348 -14.32 -10.04 44.93
C MET A 348 -13.51 -8.75 45.13
N THR A 349 -12.56 -8.78 46.09
CA THR A 349 -11.72 -7.65 46.46
C THR A 349 -10.26 -8.00 46.32
N TYR A 350 -9.42 -6.99 46.08
CA TYR A 350 -7.97 -7.15 46.07
C TYR A 350 -7.29 -6.18 47.04
N GLU A 351 -6.12 -6.61 47.51
CA GLU A 351 -5.15 -5.79 48.22
C GLU A 351 -3.79 -5.93 47.48
N PHE A 352 -3.26 -4.80 47.03
CA PHE A 352 -1.98 -4.72 46.37
C PHE A 352 -0.97 -4.01 47.27
N ALA A 353 0.04 -4.74 47.76
CA ALA A 353 1.07 -4.22 48.62
C ALA A 353 2.34 -3.91 47.83
N MET A 354 2.84 -2.68 47.95
CA MET A 354 4.07 -2.20 47.29
C MET A 354 5.29 -2.28 48.25
N PRO A 355 6.52 -2.33 47.70
CA PRO A 355 7.74 -2.40 48.49
C PRO A 355 7.95 -1.24 49.47
N ASP A 356 7.41 -0.05 49.16
CA ASP A 356 7.47 1.15 50.02
C ASP A 356 6.45 1.13 51.14
N GLY A 357 5.67 0.07 51.28
CA GLY A 357 4.61 -0.08 52.29
C GLY A 357 3.26 0.51 51.90
N THR A 358 3.13 1.06 50.71
CA THR A 358 1.86 1.51 50.17
C THR A 358 0.93 0.33 49.87
N ILE A 359 -0.36 0.46 50.24
CA ILE A 359 -1.37 -0.56 50.00
C ILE A 359 -2.48 0.09 49.15
N ALA A 360 -2.74 -0.49 47.99
CA ALA A 360 -3.94 -0.18 47.20
C ALA A 360 -4.98 -1.29 47.37
N ASN A 361 -6.25 -0.89 47.46
CA ASN A 361 -7.36 -1.81 47.59
C ASN A 361 -8.44 -1.48 46.58
N GLY A 362 -9.17 -2.49 46.12
CA GLY A 362 -10.28 -2.32 45.21
C GLY A 362 -11.08 -3.59 45.05
N THR A 363 -11.94 -3.61 44.05
CA THR A 363 -12.72 -4.79 43.66
C THR A 363 -12.26 -5.31 42.32
N TYR A 364 -12.54 -6.55 42.04
CA TYR A 364 -12.29 -7.14 40.70
C TYR A 364 -13.47 -8.00 40.25
N THR A 365 -13.54 -8.25 38.99
CA THR A 365 -14.35 -9.32 38.42
C THR A 365 -13.39 -10.35 37.75
N LEU A 366 -13.80 -11.58 37.75
CA LEU A 366 -13.11 -12.67 37.04
C LEU A 366 -14.16 -13.36 36.19
N ASP A 367 -13.95 -13.36 34.87
CA ASP A 367 -14.86 -14.00 33.95
C ASP A 367 -14.49 -15.48 33.71
N GLU A 368 -15.31 -16.18 32.95
CA GLU A 368 -15.10 -17.58 32.60
C GLU A 368 -13.91 -17.82 31.63
N LYS A 369 -13.35 -16.74 31.09
CA LYS A 369 -12.14 -16.75 30.25
C LYS A 369 -10.86 -16.52 31.07
N GLY A 370 -10.98 -16.37 32.40
CA GLY A 370 -9.85 -16.12 33.29
C GLY A 370 -9.37 -14.67 33.29
N ILE A 371 -10.16 -13.73 32.75
CA ILE A 371 -9.78 -12.31 32.69
C ILE A 371 -10.20 -11.62 33.97
N TYR A 372 -9.22 -11.02 34.66
CA TYR A 372 -9.44 -10.15 35.80
C TYR A 372 -9.68 -8.72 35.32
N THR A 373 -10.78 -8.12 35.72
CA THR A 373 -11.04 -6.68 35.53
C THR A 373 -11.05 -6.00 36.88
N PHE A 374 -10.05 -5.15 37.13
CA PHE A 374 -9.93 -4.39 38.37
C PHE A 374 -10.70 -3.08 38.28
N SER A 375 -11.53 -2.76 39.35
CA SER A 375 -12.13 -1.46 39.51
C SER A 375 -11.12 -0.53 40.17
N ASP A 376 -11.13 0.75 39.82
CA ASP A 376 -10.31 1.80 40.46
C ASP A 376 -8.82 1.45 40.63
N ASN A 377 -7.91 2.33 40.33
CA ASN A 377 -6.45 2.19 40.55
C ASN A 377 -5.87 0.81 40.22
N THR A 378 -5.89 0.44 38.95
CA THR A 378 -5.22 -0.77 38.48
C THR A 378 -3.84 -0.86 39.12
N PRO A 379 -3.50 -1.95 39.81
CA PRO A 379 -2.19 -2.10 40.43
C PRO A 379 -1.08 -1.94 39.38
N SER A 380 -0.17 -1.03 39.61
CA SER A 380 0.96 -0.82 38.71
C SER A 380 2.26 -0.68 39.49
N TYR A 381 3.33 -1.20 38.96
CA TYR A 381 4.66 -1.09 39.49
C TYR A 381 5.69 -0.87 38.37
N HIS A 382 6.73 -0.09 38.62
CA HIS A 382 7.75 0.20 37.62
C HIS A 382 8.96 -0.72 37.77
N ILE A 383 9.34 -1.42 36.72
CA ILE A 383 10.58 -2.17 36.62
C ILE A 383 11.40 -1.56 35.50
N GLY A 384 12.66 -1.21 35.76
CA GLY A 384 13.58 -0.68 34.76
C GLY A 384 13.15 0.61 34.07
N GLY A 385 12.21 1.38 34.67
CA GLY A 385 11.65 2.60 34.06
C GLY A 385 10.41 2.39 33.22
N GLU A 386 9.97 1.17 33.02
CA GLU A 386 8.71 0.82 32.32
C GLU A 386 7.58 0.61 33.32
N ASN A 387 6.35 1.01 32.93
CA ASN A 387 5.15 0.73 33.70
C ASN A 387 4.73 -0.72 33.44
N ILE A 388 4.72 -1.55 34.48
CA ILE A 388 4.08 -2.86 34.43
C ILE A 388 2.68 -2.72 35.04
N MET A 389 1.68 -2.88 34.22
CA MET A 389 0.29 -3.00 34.65
C MET A 389 -0.08 -4.48 34.72
N PHE A 390 -0.66 -4.89 35.84
CA PHE A 390 -1.34 -6.17 35.92
C PHE A 390 -2.75 -5.97 35.33
N SER A 391 -2.94 -6.37 34.07
CA SER A 391 -4.25 -6.36 33.42
C SER A 391 -4.81 -7.77 33.37
#